data_70026bde42c7c18829524df78e786b55
#
_entry.id   70026bde42c7c18829524df78e786b55
#
_cell.length_a   1.000
_cell.length_b   1.000
_cell.length_c   1.000
_cell.angle_alpha   90.00
_cell.angle_beta   90.00
_cell.angle_gamma   90.00
#
_symmetry.space_group_name_H-M   'P 1'
#
loop_
_entity.id
_entity.type
_entity.pdbx_description
1 polymer ?
#
loop_
_entity_poly.entity_id
_entity_poly.type
_entity_poly.pdbx_seq_one_letter_code
_entity_poly.pdbx_strand_id
1 'polypeptide(L)'
;GALLAAGSNRPLTFGGTAEATVAPGATAWSDPVALPVLAQQDLAVSLYIPGQRVAPTQHTGAVVTSYRTADGSGDVAADESAGPFTGTVTSLWWLKSIEVQASASSSAIAAFGDSITDGTCTTLDAHDRWENLLSVRLGLEHDAAVRAGLGAGERWRAVLNEGIGGNTLTRDGLNPAP
;
A
#
# COMPACT_ATOMS: atom_id res chain seq x y z
N GLY A 1 9.46 -2.69 -12.47
CA GLY A 1 10.09 -3.92 -12.03
C GLY A 1 10.30 -3.92 -10.53
N ALA A 2 10.75 -5.03 -9.97
CA ALA A 2 10.99 -5.20 -8.54
C ALA A 2 12.27 -4.51 -8.02
N LEU A 3 12.99 -3.81 -8.86
CA LEU A 3 14.23 -3.13 -8.49
C LEU A 3 13.95 -1.96 -7.55
N LEU A 4 14.60 -1.96 -6.38
CA LEU A 4 14.53 -0.86 -5.42
C LEU A 4 15.65 0.15 -5.66
N ALA A 5 15.48 1.35 -5.15
CA ALA A 5 16.56 2.33 -5.10
C ALA A 5 17.68 1.79 -4.18
N ALA A 6 18.92 1.85 -4.64
CA ALA A 6 20.05 1.30 -3.89
C ALA A 6 20.17 1.92 -2.49
N GLY A 7 20.30 1.09 -1.47
CA GLY A 7 20.37 1.50 -0.07
C GLY A 7 19.06 2.03 0.51
N SER A 8 17.93 1.82 -0.15
CA SER A 8 16.63 2.28 0.34
C SER A 8 15.93 1.27 1.24
N ASN A 9 16.29 0.00 1.19
CA ASN A 9 15.65 -1.03 2.00
C ASN A 9 15.89 -0.80 3.50
N ARG A 10 14.85 -0.95 4.29
CA ARG A 10 14.87 -0.83 5.74
C ARG A 10 14.18 -2.03 6.38
N PRO A 11 14.86 -2.76 7.27
CA PRO A 11 14.23 -3.85 7.98
C PRO A 11 13.10 -3.32 8.88
N LEU A 12 11.98 -4.03 8.87
CA LEU A 12 10.88 -3.80 9.80
C LEU A 12 11.01 -4.73 11.00
N THR A 13 10.57 -4.25 12.16
CA THR A 13 10.47 -5.06 13.37
C THR A 13 9.04 -5.00 13.93
N PHE A 14 8.73 -5.94 14.82
CA PHE A 14 7.44 -6.08 15.49
C PHE A 14 7.72 -6.26 16.99
N GLY A 15 7.59 -5.17 17.76
CA GLY A 15 8.00 -5.17 19.17
C GLY A 15 9.49 -5.47 19.35
N GLY A 16 10.34 -4.99 18.44
CA GLY A 16 11.78 -5.19 18.45
C GLY A 16 12.27 -6.53 17.86
N THR A 17 11.38 -7.39 17.38
CA THR A 17 11.73 -8.68 16.72
C THR A 17 11.56 -8.58 15.21
N ALA A 18 12.39 -9.27 14.44
CA ALA A 18 12.33 -9.25 12.97
C ALA A 18 11.15 -10.06 12.40
N GLU A 19 10.44 -10.80 13.23
CA GLU A 19 9.35 -11.69 12.83
C GLU A 19 8.10 -11.44 13.65
N ALA A 20 6.94 -11.68 13.03
CA ALA A 20 5.65 -11.68 13.72
C ALA A 20 4.85 -12.93 13.34
N THR A 21 4.19 -13.52 14.32
CA THR A 21 3.17 -14.54 14.08
C THR A 21 1.80 -13.89 14.13
N VAL A 22 1.07 -13.95 13.03
CA VAL A 22 -0.25 -13.34 12.91
C VAL A 22 -1.30 -14.44 12.87
N ALA A 23 -2.19 -14.46 13.87
CA ALA A 23 -3.29 -15.41 13.91
C ALA A 23 -4.34 -15.10 12.83
N PRO A 24 -5.14 -16.08 12.39
CA PRO A 24 -6.25 -15.84 11.47
C PRO A 24 -7.18 -14.73 11.98
N GLY A 25 -7.50 -13.77 11.11
CA GLY A 25 -8.34 -12.62 11.46
C GLY A 25 -7.66 -11.51 12.28
N ALA A 26 -6.38 -11.69 12.65
CA ALA A 26 -5.61 -10.67 13.37
C ALA A 26 -4.83 -9.76 12.41
N THR A 27 -4.40 -8.62 12.94
CA THR A 27 -3.50 -7.67 12.26
C THR A 27 -2.28 -7.45 13.14
N ALA A 28 -1.10 -7.43 12.56
CA ALA A 28 0.13 -7.01 13.23
C ALA A 28 0.60 -5.67 12.64
N TRP A 29 1.12 -4.82 13.49
CA TRP A 29 1.74 -3.56 13.14
C TRP A 29 3.25 -3.66 13.34
N SER A 30 4.00 -3.22 12.34
CA SER A 30 5.44 -3.07 12.53
C SER A 30 5.75 -1.89 13.47
N ASP A 31 6.93 -1.94 14.06
CA ASP A 31 7.48 -0.76 14.70
C ASP A 31 7.73 0.35 13.66
N PRO A 32 7.71 1.63 14.06
CA PRO A 32 8.06 2.71 13.15
C PRO A 32 9.47 2.58 12.60
N VAL A 33 9.64 2.86 11.32
CA VAL A 33 10.95 2.85 10.65
C VAL A 33 11.30 4.23 10.13
N ALA A 34 12.56 4.64 10.30
CA ALA A 34 13.06 5.92 9.79
C ALA A 34 13.31 5.81 8.27
N LEU A 35 12.29 6.10 7.49
CA LEU A 35 12.31 6.16 6.04
C LEU A 35 11.67 7.47 5.58
N PRO A 36 12.43 8.42 5.02
CA PRO A 36 11.84 9.61 4.40
C PRO A 36 10.93 9.20 3.23
N VAL A 37 9.70 9.69 3.24
CA VAL A 37 8.72 9.43 2.20
C VAL A 37 8.34 10.74 1.52
N LEU A 38 8.36 10.75 0.21
CA LEU A 38 7.95 11.90 -0.59
C LEU A 38 6.55 11.66 -1.17
N ALA A 39 5.82 12.75 -1.39
CA ALA A 39 4.53 12.68 -2.07
C ALA A 39 4.70 12.10 -3.48
N GLN A 40 3.75 11.27 -3.90
CA GLN A 40 3.73 10.59 -5.21
C GLN A 40 4.92 9.63 -5.45
N GLN A 41 5.56 9.17 -4.38
CA GLN A 41 6.61 8.15 -4.45
C GLN A 41 6.00 6.78 -4.20
N ASP A 42 6.37 5.80 -5.01
CA ASP A 42 6.02 4.40 -4.78
C ASP A 42 6.83 3.84 -3.62
N LEU A 43 6.16 3.07 -2.78
CA LEU A 43 6.78 2.30 -1.68
C LEU A 43 6.61 0.82 -1.96
N ALA A 44 7.68 0.06 -1.77
CA ALA A 44 7.64 -1.39 -1.82
C ALA A 44 7.68 -1.96 -0.39
N VAL A 45 6.90 -3.01 -0.16
CA VAL A 45 6.95 -3.80 1.07
C VAL A 45 7.35 -5.21 0.69
N SER A 46 8.51 -5.67 1.18
CA SER A 46 8.99 -7.02 0.98
C SER A 46 8.62 -7.90 2.17
N LEU A 47 8.01 -9.05 1.91
CA LEU A 47 7.59 -10.01 2.93
C LEU A 47 8.19 -11.37 2.63
N TYR A 48 8.75 -12.03 3.64
CA TYR A 48 9.12 -13.43 3.60
C TYR A 48 8.13 -14.24 4.43
N ILE A 49 7.52 -15.25 3.82
CA ILE A 49 6.54 -16.12 4.48
C ILE A 49 7.10 -17.55 4.52
N PRO A 50 7.63 -17.99 5.67
CA PRO A 50 8.29 -19.29 5.82
C PRO A 50 7.27 -20.42 5.99
N GLY A 51 6.36 -20.60 5.04
CA GLY A 51 5.32 -21.62 5.16
C GLY A 51 5.11 -22.41 3.88
N GLN A 52 4.57 -23.62 4.02
CA GLN A 52 4.10 -24.38 2.88
C GLN A 52 2.58 -24.27 2.80
N ARG A 53 2.05 -24.01 1.59
CA ARG A 53 0.62 -23.92 1.32
C ARG A 53 -0.11 -22.86 2.17
N VAL A 54 0.58 -21.76 2.43
CA VAL A 54 -0.02 -20.63 3.17
C VAL A 54 -0.91 -19.86 2.19
N ALA A 55 -2.22 -19.81 2.48
CA ALA A 55 -3.14 -18.99 1.71
C ALA A 55 -3.01 -17.53 2.16
N PRO A 56 -2.77 -16.58 1.25
CA PRO A 56 -2.70 -15.17 1.62
C PRO A 56 -4.09 -14.59 1.93
N THR A 57 -4.16 -13.68 2.88
CA THR A 57 -5.17 -12.63 2.83
C THR A 57 -4.81 -11.73 1.68
N GLN A 58 -5.75 -11.41 0.81
CA GLN A 58 -5.43 -10.70 -0.42
C GLN A 58 -6.51 -9.70 -0.83
N HIS A 59 -6.08 -8.62 -1.44
CA HIS A 59 -6.89 -7.78 -2.28
C HIS A 59 -6.65 -8.20 -3.73
N THR A 60 -7.63 -8.86 -4.35
CA THR A 60 -7.56 -9.29 -5.75
C THR A 60 -7.87 -8.11 -6.67
N GLY A 61 -7.16 -8.04 -7.81
CA GLY A 61 -7.39 -6.94 -8.74
C GLY A 61 -6.92 -5.57 -8.23
N ALA A 62 -5.85 -5.57 -7.46
CA ALA A 62 -5.27 -4.34 -6.90
C ALA A 62 -4.77 -3.35 -7.97
N VAL A 63 -4.76 -3.74 -9.24
CA VAL A 63 -4.33 -2.93 -10.40
C VAL A 63 -2.91 -2.36 -10.23
N VAL A 64 -2.12 -3.04 -9.41
CA VAL A 64 -0.70 -2.79 -9.18
C VAL A 64 0.02 -4.12 -9.28
N THR A 65 1.16 -4.15 -9.96
CA THR A 65 1.97 -5.35 -10.09
C THR A 65 2.72 -5.62 -8.79
N SER A 66 2.43 -6.76 -8.17
CA SER A 66 3.23 -7.33 -7.09
C SER A 66 4.18 -8.39 -7.65
N TYR A 67 5.34 -8.50 -7.04
CA TYR A 67 6.41 -9.40 -7.49
C TYR A 67 6.59 -10.51 -6.48
N ARG A 68 6.87 -11.71 -6.97
CA ARG A 68 7.11 -12.89 -6.12
C ARG A 68 8.32 -13.69 -6.57
N THR A 69 8.90 -14.38 -5.65
CA THR A 69 9.93 -15.39 -5.90
C THR A 69 9.31 -16.73 -6.28
N ALA A 70 10.10 -17.67 -6.76
CA ALA A 70 9.70 -19.08 -6.81
C ALA A 70 9.57 -19.64 -5.39
N ASP A 71 8.72 -20.64 -5.22
CA ASP A 71 8.58 -21.34 -3.94
C ASP A 71 9.92 -21.99 -3.54
N GLY A 72 10.29 -21.86 -2.28
CA GLY A 72 11.54 -22.39 -1.76
C GLY A 72 12.79 -21.54 -2.01
N SER A 73 12.65 -20.33 -2.52
CA SER A 73 13.80 -19.41 -2.75
C SER A 73 14.49 -18.93 -1.48
N GLY A 74 13.92 -19.19 -0.30
CA GLY A 74 14.43 -18.66 0.96
C GLY A 74 14.04 -17.19 1.19
N ASP A 75 14.62 -16.60 2.24
CA ASP A 75 14.39 -15.20 2.57
C ASP A 75 15.29 -14.29 1.71
N VAL A 76 14.66 -13.53 0.84
CA VAL A 76 15.27 -12.51 0.00
C VAL A 76 14.64 -11.13 0.23
N ALA A 77 13.95 -10.93 1.36
CA ALA A 77 13.28 -9.65 1.65
C ALA A 77 14.25 -8.46 1.73
N ALA A 78 15.52 -8.71 2.00
CA ALA A 78 16.57 -7.71 2.03
C ALA A 78 17.22 -7.43 0.65
N ASP A 79 16.88 -8.19 -0.39
CA ASP A 79 17.47 -8.03 -1.71
C ASP A 79 16.82 -6.85 -2.45
N GLU A 80 17.63 -5.84 -2.78
CA GLU A 80 17.17 -4.67 -3.52
C GLU A 80 17.15 -4.88 -5.03
N SER A 81 17.70 -6.00 -5.53
CA SER A 81 17.71 -6.31 -6.95
C SER A 81 16.39 -6.95 -7.40
N ALA A 82 16.11 -6.86 -8.68
CA ALA A 82 14.95 -7.54 -9.26
C ALA A 82 15.17 -9.05 -9.48
N GLY A 83 16.42 -9.54 -9.33
CA GLY A 83 16.83 -10.88 -9.73
C GLY A 83 16.00 -12.02 -9.15
N PRO A 84 15.76 -12.09 -7.82
CA PRO A 84 14.99 -13.16 -7.20
C PRO A 84 13.50 -13.15 -7.55
N PHE A 85 12.95 -12.00 -7.94
CA PHE A 85 11.51 -11.76 -8.11
C PHE A 85 11.09 -12.02 -9.55
N THR A 86 10.99 -13.29 -9.93
CA THR A 86 10.76 -13.72 -11.32
C THR A 86 9.29 -13.89 -11.69
N GLY A 87 8.38 -13.95 -10.71
CA GLY A 87 6.96 -14.05 -10.93
C GLY A 87 6.23 -12.74 -10.62
N THR A 88 5.06 -12.54 -11.22
CA THR A 88 4.19 -11.40 -10.97
C THR A 88 2.76 -11.82 -10.65
N VAL A 89 2.08 -10.99 -9.86
CA VAL A 89 0.65 -11.09 -9.60
C VAL A 89 0.04 -9.68 -9.55
N THR A 90 -1.27 -9.58 -9.72
CA THR A 90 -2.01 -8.31 -9.65
C THR A 90 -2.80 -8.16 -8.35
N SER A 91 -2.42 -8.90 -7.32
CA SER A 91 -3.02 -8.86 -5.99
C SER A 91 -2.02 -8.35 -4.97
N LEU A 92 -2.49 -7.63 -3.97
CA LEU A 92 -1.72 -7.33 -2.77
C LEU A 92 -1.95 -8.45 -1.76
N TRP A 93 -0.87 -9.01 -1.23
CA TRP A 93 -0.90 -10.12 -0.27
C TRP A 93 -0.45 -9.66 1.11
N TRP A 94 -1.23 -10.00 2.15
CA TRP A 94 -0.98 -9.75 3.57
C TRP A 94 -0.78 -8.28 3.97
N LEU A 95 -0.59 -7.37 3.03
CA LEU A 95 -0.46 -5.95 3.31
C LEU A 95 -1.84 -5.33 3.49
N LYS A 96 -2.07 -4.71 4.65
CA LYS A 96 -3.31 -4.01 4.95
C LYS A 96 -3.20 -2.51 4.65
N SER A 97 -2.19 -1.87 5.20
CA SER A 97 -1.97 -0.42 5.02
C SER A 97 -0.51 -0.06 5.26
N ILE A 98 -0.11 1.09 4.76
CA ILE A 98 1.15 1.76 5.10
C ILE A 98 0.76 3.08 5.76
N GLU A 99 1.25 3.30 6.97
CA GLU A 99 1.03 4.54 7.70
C GLU A 99 2.32 5.36 7.74
N VAL A 100 2.18 6.65 7.62
CA VAL A 100 3.29 7.60 7.69
C VAL A 100 3.08 8.58 8.82
N GLN A 101 4.17 8.96 9.48
CA GLN A 101 4.11 10.03 10.46
C GLN A 101 3.90 11.36 9.74
N ALA A 102 2.83 12.04 10.08
CA ALA A 102 2.44 13.31 9.48
C ALA A 102 2.27 14.39 10.55
N SER A 103 2.16 15.65 10.11
CA SER A 103 1.87 16.75 11.03
C SER A 103 0.47 16.61 11.65
N ALA A 104 0.26 17.19 12.82
CA ALA A 104 -1.03 17.16 13.50
C ALA A 104 -2.17 17.86 12.70
N SER A 105 -1.81 18.67 11.70
CA SER A 105 -2.77 19.31 10.80
C SER A 105 -3.14 18.46 9.58
N SER A 106 -2.48 17.33 9.37
CA SER A 106 -2.78 16.43 8.25
C SER A 106 -4.08 15.66 8.49
N SER A 107 -4.73 15.26 7.41
CA SER A 107 -5.98 14.50 7.44
C SER A 107 -6.01 13.47 6.31
N ALA A 108 -7.01 12.61 6.33
CA ALA A 108 -7.24 11.65 5.27
C ALA A 108 -8.68 11.75 4.76
N ILE A 109 -8.85 11.47 3.48
CA ILE A 109 -10.14 11.27 2.81
C ILE A 109 -10.24 9.78 2.52
N ALA A 110 -11.21 9.09 3.10
CA ALA A 110 -11.50 7.71 2.77
C ALA A 110 -12.55 7.67 1.66
N ALA A 111 -12.21 7.08 0.53
CA ALA A 111 -13.11 6.82 -0.58
C ALA A 111 -13.75 5.45 -0.36
N PHE A 112 -14.96 5.43 0.14
CA PHE A 112 -15.71 4.20 0.40
C PHE A 112 -16.65 3.89 -0.76
N GLY A 113 -16.63 2.67 -1.27
CA GLY A 113 -17.45 2.31 -2.42
C GLY A 113 -17.32 0.85 -2.86
N ASP A 114 -17.74 0.62 -4.08
CA ASP A 114 -17.74 -0.68 -4.76
C ASP A 114 -16.55 -0.81 -5.73
N SER A 115 -16.71 -1.63 -6.77
CA SER A 115 -15.69 -1.87 -7.78
C SER A 115 -15.25 -0.61 -8.56
N ILE A 116 -16.08 0.41 -8.65
CA ILE A 116 -15.69 1.66 -9.34
C ILE A 116 -14.66 2.42 -8.49
N THR A 117 -14.89 2.48 -7.19
CA THR A 117 -13.92 3.02 -6.24
C THR A 117 -12.68 2.13 -6.13
N ASP A 118 -12.82 0.81 -6.11
CA ASP A 118 -11.71 -0.12 -6.12
C ASP A 118 -10.80 0.02 -7.35
N GLY A 119 -11.32 0.50 -8.47
CA GLY A 119 -10.56 0.79 -9.68
C GLY A 119 -10.86 -0.10 -10.86
N THR A 120 -12.05 -0.71 -10.93
CA THR A 120 -12.47 -1.46 -12.12
C THR A 120 -12.37 -0.60 -13.38
N CYS A 121 -11.82 -1.16 -14.45
CA CYS A 121 -11.53 -0.51 -15.73
C CYS A 121 -10.36 0.50 -15.71
N THR A 122 -9.60 0.59 -14.66
CA THR A 122 -8.34 1.34 -14.67
C THR A 122 -7.19 0.51 -15.24
N THR A 123 -6.09 1.17 -15.58
CA THR A 123 -4.95 0.54 -16.26
C THR A 123 -3.95 0.01 -15.23
N LEU A 124 -3.49 -1.22 -15.40
CA LEU A 124 -2.46 -1.81 -14.54
C LEU A 124 -1.22 -0.91 -14.48
N ASP A 125 -0.76 -0.63 -13.27
CA ASP A 125 0.43 0.19 -12.96
C ASP A 125 0.37 1.65 -13.44
N ALA A 126 -0.78 2.14 -13.90
CA ALA A 126 -0.90 3.52 -14.39
C ALA A 126 -1.28 4.54 -13.32
N HIS A 127 -1.68 4.08 -12.12
CA HIS A 127 -2.16 4.96 -11.05
C HIS A 127 -3.25 5.95 -11.52
N ASP A 128 -4.18 5.46 -12.35
CA ASP A 128 -5.22 6.25 -13.01
C ASP A 128 -6.61 6.08 -12.38
N ARG A 129 -6.69 5.54 -11.17
CA ARG A 129 -7.92 5.60 -10.37
C ARG A 129 -8.28 7.04 -10.08
N TRP A 130 -9.54 7.35 -9.92
CA TRP A 130 -9.95 8.71 -9.58
C TRP A 130 -9.38 9.19 -8.23
N GLU A 131 -9.13 8.30 -7.28
CA GLU A 131 -8.47 8.60 -6.01
C GLU A 131 -7.00 8.99 -6.22
N ASN A 132 -6.30 8.34 -7.14
CA ASN A 132 -4.93 8.71 -7.49
C ASN A 132 -4.90 10.13 -8.05
N LEU A 133 -5.79 10.44 -9.00
CA LEU A 133 -5.90 11.79 -9.58
C LEU A 133 -6.31 12.83 -8.55
N LEU A 134 -7.21 12.49 -7.62
CA LEU A 134 -7.58 13.36 -6.51
C LEU A 134 -6.37 13.64 -5.60
N SER A 135 -5.59 12.60 -5.26
CA SER A 135 -4.39 12.75 -4.45
C SER A 135 -3.36 13.69 -5.09
N VAL A 136 -3.10 13.54 -6.40
CA VAL A 136 -2.22 14.44 -7.16
C VAL A 136 -2.75 15.88 -7.11
N ARG A 137 -4.03 16.09 -7.35
CA ARG A 137 -4.66 17.42 -7.33
C ARG A 137 -4.53 18.08 -5.96
N LEU A 138 -4.83 17.37 -4.88
CA LEU A 138 -4.69 17.90 -3.52
C LEU A 138 -3.24 18.24 -3.18
N GLY A 139 -2.27 17.46 -3.64
CA GLY A 139 -0.85 17.76 -3.51
C GLY A 139 -0.45 19.05 -4.23
N LEU A 140 -0.92 19.24 -5.46
CA LEU A 140 -0.67 20.46 -6.22
C LEU A 140 -1.31 21.71 -5.58
N GLU A 141 -2.50 21.59 -5.03
CA GLU A 141 -3.18 22.67 -4.29
C GLU A 141 -2.38 23.04 -3.03
N HIS A 142 -1.90 22.04 -2.27
CA HIS A 142 -1.05 22.25 -1.11
C HIS A 142 0.23 23.00 -1.49
N ASP A 143 0.95 22.53 -2.51
CA ASP A 143 2.21 23.14 -2.95
C ASP A 143 2.01 24.59 -3.45
N ALA A 144 0.90 24.85 -4.12
CA ALA A 144 0.56 26.20 -4.56
C ALA A 144 0.31 27.15 -3.36
N ALA A 145 -0.41 26.69 -2.35
CA ALA A 145 -0.67 27.46 -1.13
C ALA A 145 0.62 27.77 -0.35
N VAL A 146 1.51 26.78 -0.21
CA VAL A 146 2.82 26.96 0.43
C VAL A 146 3.65 28.02 -0.30
N ARG A 147 3.71 27.96 -1.64
CA ARG A 147 4.44 28.94 -2.46
C ARG A 147 3.84 30.35 -2.38
N ALA A 148 2.54 30.45 -2.20
CA ALA A 148 1.86 31.73 -2.03
C ALA A 148 2.04 32.33 -0.63
N GLY A 149 2.76 31.66 0.28
CA GLY A 149 2.97 32.15 1.64
C GLY A 149 1.73 32.08 2.53
N LEU A 150 0.71 31.31 2.14
CA LEU A 150 -0.54 31.18 2.91
C LEU A 150 -0.36 30.32 4.18
N GLY A 151 0.89 29.97 4.50
CA GLY A 151 1.30 29.37 5.76
C GLY A 151 1.06 27.85 5.84
N ALA A 152 1.59 27.24 6.89
CA ALA A 152 1.45 25.83 7.19
C ALA A 152 0.01 25.40 7.60
N GLY A 153 -0.97 26.25 7.38
CA GLY A 153 -2.39 25.96 7.62
C GLY A 153 -3.03 25.07 6.56
N GLU A 154 -2.42 24.95 5.40
CA GLU A 154 -2.86 24.02 4.37
C GLU A 154 -2.47 22.59 4.78
N ARG A 155 -3.49 21.79 5.00
CA ARG A 155 -3.35 20.42 5.50
C ARG A 155 -3.04 19.48 4.38
N TRP A 156 -2.00 18.67 4.51
CA TRP A 156 -1.86 17.47 3.70
C TRP A 156 -3.07 16.58 3.87
N ARG A 157 -3.59 16.09 2.75
CA ARG A 157 -4.71 15.16 2.73
C ARG A 157 -4.30 13.91 1.98
N ALA A 158 -4.17 12.81 2.71
CA ALA A 158 -4.07 11.50 2.09
C ALA A 158 -5.42 11.11 1.47
N VAL A 159 -5.40 10.31 0.41
CA VAL A 159 -6.61 9.70 -0.15
C VAL A 159 -6.45 8.19 0.02
N LEU A 160 -7.38 7.58 0.75
CA LEU A 160 -7.44 6.15 1.02
C LEU A 160 -8.53 5.55 0.14
N ASN A 161 -8.20 4.48 -0.59
CA ASN A 161 -9.18 3.71 -1.34
C ASN A 161 -9.68 2.54 -0.47
N GLU A 162 -10.96 2.59 -0.10
CA GLU A 162 -11.68 1.57 0.66
C GLU A 162 -12.80 0.94 -0.20
N GLY A 163 -12.58 0.91 -1.51
CA GLY A 163 -13.47 0.25 -2.47
C GLY A 163 -13.35 -1.26 -2.38
N ILE A 164 -14.47 -1.97 -2.41
CA ILE A 164 -14.53 -3.42 -2.46
C ILE A 164 -15.49 -3.84 -3.56
N GLY A 165 -15.00 -4.59 -4.53
CA GLY A 165 -15.80 -5.05 -5.66
C GLY A 165 -17.08 -5.79 -5.21
N GLY A 166 -18.22 -5.36 -5.71
CA GLY A 166 -19.53 -5.95 -5.39
C GLY A 166 -20.19 -5.46 -4.11
N ASN A 167 -19.58 -4.55 -3.35
CA ASN A 167 -20.20 -3.97 -2.15
C ASN A 167 -21.42 -3.12 -2.46
N THR A 168 -22.32 -3.02 -1.49
CA THR A 168 -23.53 -2.19 -1.52
C THR A 168 -23.68 -1.42 -0.21
N LEU A 169 -24.43 -0.31 -0.24
CA LEU A 169 -24.65 0.53 0.96
C LEU A 169 -25.56 -0.12 2.01
N THR A 170 -26.40 -1.04 1.62
CA THR A 170 -27.50 -1.53 2.49
C THR A 170 -27.36 -2.99 2.90
N ARG A 171 -26.45 -3.72 2.31
CA ARG A 171 -26.17 -5.13 2.59
C ARG A 171 -24.80 -5.51 2.05
N ASP A 172 -24.25 -6.60 2.56
CA ASP A 172 -23.06 -7.17 1.96
C ASP A 172 -23.31 -7.49 0.48
N GLY A 173 -22.37 -7.14 -0.35
CA GLY A 173 -22.39 -7.46 -1.77
C GLY A 173 -22.09 -8.94 -2.03
N LEU A 174 -21.54 -9.23 -3.20
CA LEU A 174 -21.14 -10.58 -3.58
C LEU A 174 -19.91 -11.07 -2.81
N ASN A 175 -19.12 -10.16 -2.28
CA ASN A 175 -17.99 -10.46 -1.43
C ASN A 175 -18.31 -10.07 0.00
N PRO A 176 -18.26 -11.00 0.96
CA PRO A 176 -18.37 -10.63 2.37
C PRO A 176 -17.24 -9.67 2.72
N ALA A 177 -17.53 -8.73 3.60
CA ALA A 177 -16.49 -7.87 4.16
C ALA A 177 -15.36 -8.71 4.78
N PRO A 178 -14.12 -8.28 4.68
CA PRO A 178 -12.98 -8.98 5.24
C PRO A 178 -13.04 -9.07 6.75
#